data_336dd780649380510f3b430fcd14c0ab
#
_entry.id   336dd780649380510f3b430fcd14c0ab
#
_cell.length_a   1.000
_cell.length_b   1.000
_cell.length_c   1.000
_cell.angle_alpha   90.00
_cell.angle_beta   90.00
_cell.angle_gamma   90.00
#
_symmetry.space_group_name_H-M   'P 1'
#
loop_
_entity.id
_entity.type
_entity.pdbx_description
1 polymer ?
#
loop_
_entity_poly.entity_id
_entity_poly.type
_entity_poly.pdbx_seq_one_letter_code
_entity_poly.pdbx_strand_id
1 'polypeptide(L)'
;MDGSVIDLTGKVVFVTGGGGGIGRSIALCMADMGADVAILEVIPERCDQVAELIEARGRKALCIAGNAMDVDVVQHAVAEAARHFGRLDVLANNVGGVSRRPFADLAEKNWRRHIDLNLVSNLAATQAALPIMIESGRASGGGGSIINVTSIEASRAAPGYAVYAACKAGINNLTRTLAVELAHHGIRVNAIAPDYTVTPGTRGQFAGPVDPDLWYRPTPAQEEAIRRRIPLGRAGIDEECGRVAVFLASEMAAYITGTIIPVDGGTWASGGWVRNDHDDWVLPPEASA
;
A
#
# COMPACT_ATOMS: atom_id res chain seq x y z
N MET A 1 -11.04 -11.72 -23.98
CA MET A 1 -10.69 -12.21 -22.63
C MET A 1 -12.00 -12.22 -21.87
N ASP A 2 -12.37 -13.36 -21.37
CA ASP A 2 -13.48 -13.51 -20.48
C ASP A 2 -13.13 -12.79 -19.16
N GLY A 3 -14.08 -12.11 -18.52
CA GLY A 3 -13.82 -11.32 -17.29
C GLY A 3 -13.32 -12.14 -16.09
N SER A 4 -13.19 -13.45 -16.21
CA SER A 4 -12.80 -14.39 -15.16
C SER A 4 -11.37 -14.21 -14.64
N VAL A 5 -10.46 -13.65 -15.45
CA VAL A 5 -9.03 -13.52 -15.08
C VAL A 5 -8.77 -12.44 -14.02
N ILE A 6 -9.68 -11.50 -13.81
CA ILE A 6 -9.60 -10.46 -12.77
C ILE A 6 -10.56 -10.70 -11.62
N ASP A 7 -11.42 -11.71 -11.73
CA ASP A 7 -12.40 -12.07 -10.72
C ASP A 7 -11.74 -12.61 -9.46
N LEU A 8 -12.09 -12.02 -8.32
CA LEU A 8 -11.64 -12.43 -6.99
C LEU A 8 -12.76 -13.06 -6.16
N THR A 9 -13.86 -13.49 -6.81
CA THR A 9 -14.98 -14.16 -6.15
C THR A 9 -14.50 -15.40 -5.39
N GLY A 10 -14.88 -15.50 -4.11
CA GLY A 10 -14.46 -16.58 -3.23
C GLY A 10 -13.04 -16.44 -2.68
N LYS A 11 -12.34 -15.37 -2.96
CA LYS A 11 -11.05 -15.01 -2.35
C LYS A 11 -11.26 -14.16 -1.10
N VAL A 12 -10.34 -14.29 -0.15
CA VAL A 12 -10.29 -13.49 1.06
C VAL A 12 -9.01 -12.66 1.07
N VAL A 13 -9.17 -11.37 1.28
CA VAL A 13 -8.09 -10.37 1.32
C VAL A 13 -7.94 -9.84 2.74
N PHE A 14 -6.72 -9.76 3.25
CA PHE A 14 -6.39 -9.04 4.47
C PHE A 14 -5.56 -7.80 4.15
N VAL A 15 -6.02 -6.63 4.62
CA VAL A 15 -5.35 -5.34 4.38
C VAL A 15 -4.93 -4.69 5.70
N THR A 16 -3.66 -4.42 5.89
CA THR A 16 -3.18 -3.64 7.03
C THR A 16 -3.35 -2.14 6.74
N GLY A 17 -3.94 -1.38 7.70
CA GLY A 17 -4.26 0.04 7.51
C GLY A 17 -5.32 0.25 6.42
N GLY A 18 -6.35 -0.62 6.42
CA GLY A 18 -7.38 -0.65 5.38
C GLY A 18 -8.48 0.42 5.52
N GLY A 19 -8.44 1.26 6.56
CA GLY A 19 -9.48 2.26 6.83
C GLY A 19 -9.34 3.57 6.08
N GLY A 20 -8.15 3.88 5.51
CA GLY A 20 -7.93 5.15 4.83
C GLY A 20 -6.92 5.09 3.69
N GLY A 21 -6.99 6.06 2.76
CA GLY A 21 -6.05 6.22 1.66
C GLY A 21 -5.86 4.96 0.83
N ILE A 22 -4.60 4.64 0.49
CA ILE A 22 -4.26 3.52 -0.39
C ILE A 22 -4.82 2.20 0.15
N GLY A 23 -4.74 1.94 1.47
CA GLY A 23 -5.27 0.71 2.05
C GLY A 23 -6.79 0.57 1.89
N ARG A 24 -7.52 1.66 2.13
CA ARG A 24 -8.97 1.70 1.88
C ARG A 24 -9.30 1.45 0.42
N SER A 25 -8.58 2.07 -0.49
CA SER A 25 -8.76 1.85 -1.92
C SER A 25 -8.44 0.42 -2.34
N ILE A 26 -7.38 -0.20 -1.79
CA ILE A 26 -7.10 -1.63 -2.02
C ILE A 26 -8.30 -2.47 -1.56
N ALA A 27 -8.79 -2.26 -0.33
CA ALA A 27 -9.92 -3.00 0.23
C ALA A 27 -11.17 -2.89 -0.65
N LEU A 28 -11.53 -1.67 -1.08
CA LEU A 28 -12.71 -1.43 -1.89
C LEU A 28 -12.57 -1.97 -3.32
N CYS A 29 -11.42 -1.78 -3.97
CA CYS A 29 -11.17 -2.34 -5.31
C CYS A 29 -11.18 -3.88 -5.31
N MET A 30 -10.67 -4.53 -4.25
CA MET A 30 -10.74 -5.99 -4.10
C MET A 30 -12.21 -6.46 -3.93
N ALA A 31 -13.00 -5.72 -3.14
CA ALA A 31 -14.43 -5.99 -2.98
C ALA A 31 -15.22 -5.79 -4.28
N ASP A 32 -14.90 -4.76 -5.09
CA ASP A 32 -15.49 -4.54 -6.41
C ASP A 32 -15.23 -5.73 -7.35
N MET A 33 -14.12 -6.45 -7.18
CA MET A 33 -13.78 -7.65 -7.95
C MET A 33 -14.25 -8.95 -7.28
N GLY A 34 -15.09 -8.88 -6.25
CA GLY A 34 -15.76 -10.06 -5.68
C GLY A 34 -15.07 -10.67 -4.46
N ALA A 35 -14.00 -10.10 -3.93
CA ALA A 35 -13.35 -10.60 -2.72
C ALA A 35 -14.12 -10.25 -1.44
N ASP A 36 -14.06 -11.13 -0.44
CA ASP A 36 -14.37 -10.79 0.94
C ASP A 36 -13.13 -10.18 1.60
N VAL A 37 -13.30 -9.19 2.48
CA VAL A 37 -12.17 -8.38 2.94
C VAL A 37 -12.13 -8.27 4.46
N ALA A 38 -10.96 -8.56 5.03
CA ALA A 38 -10.61 -8.20 6.40
C ALA A 38 -9.66 -7.01 6.39
N ILE A 39 -9.80 -6.10 7.35
CA ILE A 39 -8.88 -4.97 7.54
C ILE A 39 -8.43 -4.87 9.00
N LEU A 40 -7.18 -4.46 9.20
CA LEU A 40 -6.67 -3.97 10.47
C LEU A 40 -6.54 -2.46 10.38
N GLU A 41 -7.19 -1.72 11.28
CA GLU A 41 -7.19 -0.26 11.27
C GLU A 41 -7.09 0.31 12.69
N VAL A 42 -6.34 1.38 12.88
CA VAL A 42 -6.13 2.01 14.19
C VAL A 42 -7.23 3.01 14.54
N ILE A 43 -8.00 3.49 13.57
CA ILE A 43 -9.08 4.46 13.74
C ILE A 43 -10.43 3.72 13.62
N PRO A 44 -11.14 3.46 14.73
CA PRO A 44 -12.36 2.64 14.73
C PRO A 44 -13.44 3.16 13.76
N GLU A 45 -13.64 4.47 13.69
CA GLU A 45 -14.67 5.07 12.84
C GLU A 45 -14.40 4.82 11.33
N ARG A 46 -13.13 4.61 10.95
CA ARG A 46 -12.77 4.20 9.58
C ARG A 46 -13.05 2.73 9.34
N CYS A 47 -12.97 1.92 10.38
CA CYS A 47 -13.40 0.53 10.34
C CYS A 47 -14.86 0.43 9.92
N ASP A 48 -15.75 1.10 10.65
CA ASP A 48 -17.19 1.07 10.41
C ASP A 48 -17.50 1.57 8.99
N GLN A 49 -16.91 2.70 8.60
CA GLN A 49 -17.10 3.29 7.27
C GLN A 49 -16.70 2.34 6.13
N VAL A 50 -15.56 1.64 6.26
CA VAL A 50 -15.08 0.74 5.19
C VAL A 50 -15.89 -0.55 5.18
N ALA A 51 -16.30 -1.06 6.34
CA ALA A 51 -17.15 -2.24 6.42
C ALA A 51 -18.49 -2.00 5.69
N GLU A 52 -19.18 -0.89 5.98
CA GLU A 52 -20.42 -0.49 5.29
C GLU A 52 -20.23 -0.41 3.77
N LEU A 53 -19.10 0.16 3.31
CA LEU A 53 -18.82 0.29 1.88
C LEU A 53 -18.54 -1.05 1.18
N ILE A 54 -17.92 -2.01 1.88
CA ILE A 54 -17.68 -3.37 1.37
C ILE A 54 -19.01 -4.14 1.32
N GLU A 55 -19.82 -4.04 2.37
CA GLU A 55 -21.13 -4.70 2.45
C GLU A 55 -22.11 -4.15 1.39
N ALA A 56 -22.07 -2.84 1.09
CA ALA A 56 -22.84 -2.24 0.01
C ALA A 56 -22.47 -2.79 -1.38
N ARG A 57 -21.30 -3.43 -1.52
CA ARG A 57 -20.84 -4.16 -2.72
C ARG A 57 -21.27 -5.63 -2.72
N GLY A 58 -22.06 -6.05 -1.73
CA GLY A 58 -22.50 -7.43 -1.56
C GLY A 58 -21.38 -8.38 -1.10
N ARG A 59 -20.30 -7.84 -0.49
CA ARG A 59 -19.19 -8.62 0.02
C ARG A 59 -19.19 -8.61 1.54
N LYS A 60 -18.50 -9.60 2.13
CA LYS A 60 -18.35 -9.66 3.58
C LYS A 60 -17.16 -8.82 4.02
N ALA A 61 -17.34 -8.06 5.08
CA ALA A 61 -16.30 -7.28 5.73
C ALA A 61 -16.00 -7.80 7.14
N LEU A 62 -14.73 -7.80 7.51
CA LEU A 62 -14.30 -7.94 8.90
C LEU A 62 -13.35 -6.79 9.21
N CYS A 63 -13.72 -5.92 10.12
CA CYS A 63 -12.81 -4.90 10.59
C CYS A 63 -12.32 -5.19 12.00
N ILE A 64 -11.00 -5.11 12.18
CA ILE A 64 -10.32 -5.32 13.46
C ILE A 64 -9.64 -4.01 13.83
N ALA A 65 -10.13 -3.39 14.91
CA ALA A 65 -9.50 -2.18 15.44
C ALA A 65 -8.21 -2.53 16.17
N GLY A 66 -7.09 -1.93 15.77
CA GLY A 66 -5.82 -2.23 16.40
C GLY A 66 -4.63 -1.48 15.81
N ASN A 67 -3.56 -1.40 16.60
CA ASN A 67 -2.33 -0.73 16.20
C ASN A 67 -1.35 -1.72 15.54
N ALA A 68 -1.07 -1.55 14.27
CA ALA A 68 -0.17 -2.41 13.52
C ALA A 68 1.33 -2.31 13.93
N MET A 69 1.70 -1.39 14.82
CA MET A 69 3.04 -1.38 15.45
C MET A 69 3.17 -2.42 16.57
N ASP A 70 2.06 -3.00 17.02
CA ASP A 70 2.04 -4.07 17.99
C ASP A 70 1.96 -5.42 17.26
N VAL A 71 3.02 -6.22 17.40
CA VAL A 71 3.16 -7.50 16.71
C VAL A 71 2.07 -8.48 17.12
N ASP A 72 1.70 -8.53 18.41
CA ASP A 72 0.68 -9.44 18.91
C ASP A 72 -0.70 -9.05 18.37
N VAL A 73 -0.99 -7.76 18.26
CA VAL A 73 -2.23 -7.25 17.64
C VAL A 73 -2.32 -7.67 16.17
N VAL A 74 -1.22 -7.53 15.42
CA VAL A 74 -1.17 -7.93 14.01
C VAL A 74 -1.39 -9.42 13.85
N GLN A 75 -0.70 -10.24 14.65
CA GLN A 75 -0.83 -11.70 14.62
C GLN A 75 -2.25 -12.14 14.97
N HIS A 76 -2.83 -11.54 16.00
CA HIS A 76 -4.22 -11.81 16.38
C HIS A 76 -5.20 -11.44 15.26
N ALA A 77 -5.03 -10.26 14.65
CA ALA A 77 -5.91 -9.82 13.56
C ALA A 77 -5.87 -10.73 12.34
N VAL A 78 -4.69 -11.20 11.94
CA VAL A 78 -4.55 -12.16 10.83
C VAL A 78 -5.21 -13.48 11.17
N ALA A 79 -5.00 -14.00 12.40
CA ALA A 79 -5.61 -15.26 12.86
C ALA A 79 -7.14 -15.15 12.95
N GLU A 80 -7.66 -14.00 13.40
CA GLU A 80 -9.11 -13.75 13.47
C GLU A 80 -9.73 -13.70 12.08
N ALA A 81 -9.11 -13.01 11.11
CA ALA A 81 -9.57 -12.98 9.73
C ALA A 81 -9.64 -14.39 9.13
N ALA A 82 -8.59 -15.18 9.32
CA ALA A 82 -8.56 -16.56 8.85
C ALA A 82 -9.64 -17.44 9.50
N ARG A 83 -9.87 -17.29 10.79
CA ARG A 83 -10.93 -18.01 11.52
C ARG A 83 -12.32 -17.59 11.03
N HIS A 84 -12.53 -16.30 10.76
CA HIS A 84 -13.83 -15.76 10.33
C HIS A 84 -14.21 -16.24 8.92
N PHE A 85 -13.26 -16.18 7.97
CA PHE A 85 -13.51 -16.52 6.57
C PHE A 85 -13.12 -17.95 6.19
N GLY A 86 -12.38 -18.66 7.04
CA GLY A 86 -11.91 -20.02 6.79
C GLY A 86 -10.73 -20.13 5.83
N ARG A 87 -10.20 -19.00 5.32
CA ARG A 87 -9.09 -18.92 4.37
C ARG A 87 -8.44 -17.54 4.33
N LEU A 88 -7.29 -17.46 3.70
CA LEU A 88 -6.64 -16.20 3.32
C LEU A 88 -5.90 -16.39 1.99
N ASP A 89 -6.24 -15.61 0.98
CA ASP A 89 -5.68 -15.71 -0.37
C ASP A 89 -4.74 -14.55 -0.69
N VAL A 90 -5.05 -13.36 -0.20
CA VAL A 90 -4.29 -12.14 -0.50
C VAL A 90 -3.96 -11.40 0.80
N LEU A 91 -2.68 -11.06 0.95
CA LEU A 91 -2.22 -10.14 1.99
C LEU A 91 -1.77 -8.83 1.35
N ALA A 92 -2.36 -7.70 1.74
CA ALA A 92 -1.92 -6.37 1.37
C ALA A 92 -1.27 -5.68 2.58
N ASN A 93 0.05 -5.61 2.59
CA ASN A 93 0.83 -4.89 3.59
C ASN A 93 0.90 -3.41 3.22
N ASN A 94 -0.03 -2.63 3.74
CA ASN A 94 -0.13 -1.21 3.39
C ASN A 94 0.29 -0.27 4.52
N VAL A 95 0.22 -0.69 5.78
CA VAL A 95 0.57 0.19 6.90
C VAL A 95 1.92 0.84 6.68
N GLY A 96 1.95 2.14 6.90
CA GLY A 96 3.14 2.94 6.80
C GLY A 96 2.83 4.42 6.99
N GLY A 97 3.88 5.18 7.21
CA GLY A 97 3.76 6.63 7.38
C GLY A 97 5.12 7.26 7.55
N VAL A 98 5.16 8.55 7.29
CA VAL A 98 6.40 9.32 7.34
C VAL A 98 6.16 10.71 7.90
N SER A 99 7.13 11.21 8.65
CA SER A 99 7.26 12.62 8.99
C SER A 99 8.61 13.11 8.51
N ARG A 100 8.61 14.18 7.71
CA ARG A 100 9.84 14.77 7.18
C ARG A 100 10.62 15.45 8.29
N ARG A 101 11.89 15.02 8.49
CA ARG A 101 12.81 15.64 9.45
C ARG A 101 14.26 15.38 9.02
N PRO A 102 15.18 16.35 9.16
CA PRO A 102 16.62 16.10 8.99
C PRO A 102 17.08 14.94 9.87
N PHE A 103 17.95 14.09 9.35
CA PHE A 103 18.39 12.89 10.08
C PHE A 103 19.09 13.22 11.39
N ALA A 104 19.87 14.30 11.41
CA ALA A 104 20.57 14.76 12.64
C ALA A 104 19.61 15.14 13.77
N ASP A 105 18.36 15.56 13.45
CA ASP A 105 17.37 16.00 14.42
C ASP A 105 16.40 14.87 14.81
N LEU A 106 16.62 13.66 14.29
CA LEU A 106 15.71 12.53 14.51
C LEU A 106 16.11 11.77 15.78
N ALA A 107 15.39 12.00 16.88
CA ALA A 107 15.62 11.30 18.13
C ALA A 107 15.37 9.78 17.98
N GLU A 108 16.11 8.98 18.78
CA GLU A 108 16.05 7.50 18.75
C GLU A 108 14.63 6.95 18.80
N LYS A 109 13.79 7.44 19.71
CA LYS A 109 12.39 7.02 19.82
C LYS A 109 11.59 7.20 18.55
N ASN A 110 11.94 8.24 17.75
CA ASN A 110 11.23 8.54 16.51
C ASN A 110 11.66 7.60 15.38
N TRP A 111 12.99 7.37 15.20
CA TRP A 111 13.40 6.45 14.15
C TRP A 111 13.05 4.99 14.50
N ARG A 112 13.03 4.57 15.78
CA ARG A 112 12.50 3.25 16.17
C ARG A 112 11.03 3.12 15.78
N ARG A 113 10.19 4.13 16.10
CA ARG A 113 8.78 4.14 15.68
C ARG A 113 8.60 4.06 14.16
N HIS A 114 9.48 4.69 13.39
CA HIS A 114 9.45 4.57 11.92
C HIS A 114 9.75 3.14 11.47
N ILE A 115 10.66 2.45 12.12
CA ILE A 115 10.98 1.05 11.83
C ILE A 115 9.78 0.16 12.19
N ASP A 116 9.22 0.31 13.38
CA ASP A 116 8.06 -0.47 13.82
C ASP A 116 6.88 -0.30 12.87
N LEU A 117 6.58 0.96 12.50
CA LEU A 117 5.46 1.27 11.61
C LEU A 117 5.68 0.77 10.18
N ASN A 118 6.87 0.96 9.59
CA ASN A 118 7.10 0.77 8.16
C ASN A 118 7.77 -0.55 7.80
N LEU A 119 8.37 -1.27 8.76
CA LEU A 119 9.05 -2.53 8.50
C LEU A 119 8.52 -3.65 9.39
N VAL A 120 8.52 -3.49 10.71
CA VAL A 120 8.14 -4.56 11.64
C VAL A 120 6.68 -4.97 11.42
N SER A 121 5.76 -4.03 11.22
CA SER A 121 4.36 -4.31 10.90
C SER A 121 4.18 -5.21 9.67
N ASN A 122 4.98 -4.97 8.61
CA ASN A 122 4.97 -5.78 7.39
C ASN A 122 5.49 -7.20 7.65
N LEU A 123 6.60 -7.32 8.40
CA LEU A 123 7.18 -8.61 8.78
C LEU A 123 6.18 -9.43 9.62
N ALA A 124 5.56 -8.80 10.62
CA ALA A 124 4.60 -9.46 11.51
C ALA A 124 3.38 -9.99 10.75
N ALA A 125 2.78 -9.17 9.89
CA ALA A 125 1.61 -9.57 9.11
C ALA A 125 1.96 -10.68 8.11
N THR A 126 3.11 -10.56 7.43
CA THR A 126 3.57 -11.57 6.48
C THR A 126 3.82 -12.90 7.18
N GLN A 127 4.56 -12.89 8.29
CA GLN A 127 4.86 -14.11 9.04
C GLN A 127 3.60 -14.80 9.56
N ALA A 128 2.63 -14.04 10.08
CA ALA A 128 1.37 -14.57 10.57
C ALA A 128 0.49 -15.15 9.44
N ALA A 129 0.49 -14.52 8.26
CA ALA A 129 -0.34 -14.93 7.13
C ALA A 129 0.18 -16.18 6.41
N LEU A 130 1.49 -16.38 6.35
CA LEU A 130 2.11 -17.44 5.54
C LEU A 130 1.56 -18.85 5.77
N PRO A 131 1.47 -19.40 7.00
CA PRO A 131 0.95 -20.76 7.20
C PRO A 131 -0.50 -20.89 6.72
N ILE A 132 -1.30 -19.84 6.89
CA ILE A 132 -2.71 -19.81 6.49
C ILE A 132 -2.83 -19.76 4.96
N MET A 133 -2.04 -18.91 4.30
CA MET A 133 -2.03 -18.77 2.84
C MET A 133 -1.56 -20.07 2.17
N ILE A 134 -0.55 -20.75 2.73
CA ILE A 134 -0.08 -22.04 2.24
C ILE A 134 -1.19 -23.09 2.31
N GLU A 135 -1.91 -23.14 3.41
CA GLU A 135 -3.02 -24.08 3.59
C GLU A 135 -4.19 -23.76 2.65
N SER A 136 -4.56 -22.48 2.55
CA SER A 136 -5.62 -22.00 1.62
C SER A 136 -5.27 -22.33 0.17
N GLY A 137 -4.01 -22.18 -0.23
CA GLY A 137 -3.50 -22.51 -1.55
C GLY A 137 -3.60 -24.02 -1.85
N ARG A 138 -3.19 -24.86 -0.89
CA ARG A 138 -3.32 -26.32 -1.01
C ARG A 138 -4.76 -26.76 -1.17
N ALA A 139 -5.67 -26.20 -0.37
CA ALA A 139 -7.09 -26.55 -0.40
C ALA A 139 -7.79 -26.12 -1.70
N SER A 140 -7.35 -25.03 -2.32
CA SER A 140 -7.96 -24.50 -3.54
C SER A 140 -7.28 -24.96 -4.85
N GLY A 141 -6.15 -25.67 -4.76
CA GLY A 141 -5.34 -26.03 -5.93
C GLY A 141 -4.66 -24.82 -6.61
N GLY A 142 -4.58 -23.69 -5.92
CA GLY A 142 -3.95 -22.45 -6.36
C GLY A 142 -2.95 -21.92 -5.36
N GLY A 143 -2.33 -20.78 -5.65
CA GLY A 143 -1.43 -20.06 -4.76
C GLY A 143 -2.10 -18.86 -4.11
N GLY A 144 -1.28 -18.02 -3.46
CA GLY A 144 -1.68 -16.75 -2.86
C GLY A 144 -0.96 -15.55 -3.49
N SER A 145 -1.32 -14.35 -3.06
CA SER A 145 -0.63 -13.12 -3.46
C SER A 145 -0.33 -12.24 -2.26
N ILE A 146 0.94 -11.85 -2.09
CA ILE A 146 1.37 -10.85 -1.11
C ILE A 146 1.71 -9.57 -1.86
N ILE A 147 1.12 -8.47 -1.46
CA ILE A 147 1.28 -7.15 -2.08
C ILE A 147 1.81 -6.19 -1.03
N ASN A 148 3.03 -5.71 -1.21
CA ASN A 148 3.66 -4.76 -0.31
C ASN A 148 3.51 -3.33 -0.86
N VAL A 149 2.99 -2.42 -0.06
CA VAL A 149 2.98 -0.99 -0.40
C VAL A 149 4.29 -0.37 0.07
N THR A 150 5.18 -0.11 -0.90
CA THR A 150 6.49 0.52 -0.65
C THR A 150 6.45 2.02 -0.95
N SER A 151 7.39 2.53 -1.70
CA SER A 151 7.44 3.91 -2.19
C SER A 151 8.53 4.02 -3.27
N ILE A 152 8.43 4.97 -4.18
CA ILE A 152 9.56 5.31 -5.06
C ILE A 152 10.78 5.78 -4.27
N GLU A 153 10.59 6.30 -3.05
CA GLU A 153 11.66 6.70 -2.14
C GLU A 153 12.52 5.50 -1.65
N ALA A 154 12.06 4.28 -1.88
CA ALA A 154 12.83 3.05 -1.64
C ALA A 154 14.01 2.86 -2.61
N SER A 155 14.01 3.55 -3.74
CA SER A 155 15.00 3.38 -4.82
C SER A 155 15.63 4.69 -5.30
N ARG A 156 15.31 5.81 -4.66
CA ARG A 156 15.94 7.12 -4.91
C ARG A 156 16.20 7.86 -3.59
N ALA A 157 17.01 8.92 -3.64
CA ALA A 157 17.26 9.75 -2.46
C ALA A 157 16.01 10.57 -2.07
N ALA A 158 15.73 10.60 -0.77
CA ALA A 158 14.62 11.33 -0.17
C ALA A 158 15.09 12.14 1.05
N PRO A 159 15.62 13.35 0.87
CA PRO A 159 16.11 14.17 1.98
C PRO A 159 15.01 14.44 3.03
N GLY A 160 15.34 14.13 4.28
CA GLY A 160 14.41 14.22 5.41
C GLY A 160 13.56 12.98 5.65
N TYR A 161 13.69 11.92 4.85
CA TYR A 161 12.94 10.66 4.97
C TYR A 161 13.85 9.44 5.19
N ALA A 162 15.08 9.62 5.67
CA ALA A 162 16.13 8.61 5.67
C ALA A 162 15.70 7.25 6.23
N VAL A 163 15.07 7.21 7.42
CA VAL A 163 14.65 5.94 8.04
C VAL A 163 13.47 5.31 7.29
N TYR A 164 12.53 6.12 6.85
CA TYR A 164 11.40 5.67 6.02
C TYR A 164 11.89 5.03 4.72
N ALA A 165 12.75 5.73 3.99
CA ALA A 165 13.33 5.22 2.74
C ALA A 165 14.11 3.93 2.95
N ALA A 166 14.90 3.83 4.03
CA ALA A 166 15.61 2.60 4.39
C ALA A 166 14.65 1.43 4.68
N CYS A 167 13.55 1.66 5.40
CA CYS A 167 12.52 0.64 5.64
C CYS A 167 11.88 0.18 4.33
N LYS A 168 11.49 1.13 3.47
CA LYS A 168 10.85 0.80 2.19
C LYS A 168 11.80 0.11 1.21
N ALA A 169 13.10 0.46 1.22
CA ALA A 169 14.14 -0.27 0.49
C ALA A 169 14.31 -1.70 1.01
N GLY A 170 14.28 -1.88 2.33
CA GLY A 170 14.27 -3.20 2.96
C GLY A 170 13.09 -4.06 2.50
N ILE A 171 11.87 -3.48 2.43
CA ILE A 171 10.68 -4.19 1.92
C ILE A 171 10.81 -4.52 0.43
N ASN A 172 11.42 -3.66 -0.39
CA ASN A 172 11.69 -3.99 -1.80
C ASN A 172 12.56 -5.24 -1.92
N ASN A 173 13.59 -5.39 -1.08
CA ASN A 173 14.42 -6.58 -1.09
C ASN A 173 13.72 -7.78 -0.46
N LEU A 174 12.97 -7.61 0.61
CA LEU A 174 12.10 -8.63 1.21
C LEU A 174 11.11 -9.19 0.18
N THR A 175 10.50 -8.34 -0.62
CA THR A 175 9.59 -8.73 -1.73
C THR A 175 10.27 -9.71 -2.68
N ARG A 176 11.50 -9.41 -3.12
CA ARG A 176 12.27 -10.28 -4.02
C ARG A 176 12.67 -11.59 -3.35
N THR A 177 13.12 -11.53 -2.11
CA THR A 177 13.53 -12.71 -1.34
C THR A 177 12.36 -13.67 -1.15
N LEU A 178 11.23 -13.15 -0.66
CA LEU A 178 10.05 -13.98 -0.43
C LEU A 178 9.40 -14.48 -1.73
N ALA A 179 9.51 -13.74 -2.83
CA ALA A 179 9.06 -14.21 -4.14
C ALA A 179 9.75 -15.51 -4.56
N VAL A 180 11.05 -15.63 -4.28
CA VAL A 180 11.83 -16.84 -4.57
C VAL A 180 11.53 -17.93 -3.54
N GLU A 181 11.54 -17.57 -2.25
CA GLU A 181 11.35 -18.51 -1.14
C GLU A 181 9.97 -19.19 -1.18
N LEU A 182 8.91 -18.44 -1.53
CA LEU A 182 7.54 -18.91 -1.49
C LEU A 182 7.00 -19.46 -2.83
N ALA A 183 7.81 -19.41 -3.89
CA ALA A 183 7.40 -19.82 -5.23
C ALA A 183 6.91 -21.28 -5.27
N HIS A 184 7.54 -22.18 -4.51
CA HIS A 184 7.16 -23.59 -4.44
C HIS A 184 5.81 -23.86 -3.74
N HIS A 185 5.26 -22.83 -3.05
CA HIS A 185 3.90 -22.83 -2.52
C HIS A 185 2.89 -22.16 -3.46
N GLY A 186 3.31 -21.69 -4.64
CA GLY A 186 2.48 -20.92 -5.55
C GLY A 186 2.14 -19.52 -5.06
N ILE A 187 2.80 -19.02 -4.01
CA ILE A 187 2.58 -17.69 -3.49
C ILE A 187 3.44 -16.68 -4.24
N ARG A 188 2.80 -15.69 -4.86
CA ARG A 188 3.46 -14.58 -5.53
C ARG A 188 3.66 -13.42 -4.56
N VAL A 189 4.80 -12.76 -4.60
CA VAL A 189 5.11 -11.62 -3.74
C VAL A 189 5.56 -10.46 -4.61
N ASN A 190 4.80 -9.36 -4.61
CA ASN A 190 5.09 -8.18 -5.41
C ASN A 190 4.92 -6.91 -4.57
N ALA A 191 5.37 -5.78 -5.09
CA ALA A 191 5.19 -4.49 -4.44
C ALA A 191 4.64 -3.44 -5.40
N ILE A 192 3.88 -2.49 -4.85
CA ILE A 192 3.56 -1.22 -5.49
C ILE A 192 4.37 -0.12 -4.82
N ALA A 193 4.89 0.81 -5.61
CA ALA A 193 5.74 1.90 -5.15
C ALA A 193 5.10 3.25 -5.53
N PRO A 194 4.19 3.79 -4.71
CA PRO A 194 3.58 5.09 -4.94
C PRO A 194 4.57 6.26 -4.80
N ASP A 195 4.23 7.40 -5.44
CA ASP A 195 4.72 8.74 -5.10
C ASP A 195 3.59 9.52 -4.38
N TYR A 196 3.51 10.81 -4.67
CA TYR A 196 2.53 11.71 -4.09
C TYR A 196 1.10 11.32 -4.51
N THR A 197 0.45 10.62 -3.61
CA THR A 197 -0.93 10.14 -3.74
C THR A 197 -1.84 10.93 -2.82
N VAL A 198 -2.99 11.36 -3.32
CA VAL A 198 -4.02 12.04 -2.52
C VAL A 198 -4.65 11.02 -1.57
N THR A 199 -4.50 11.27 -0.27
CA THR A 199 -5.03 10.45 0.81
C THR A 199 -5.49 11.36 1.97
N PRO A 200 -6.30 10.88 2.92
CA PRO A 200 -6.63 11.66 4.11
C PRO A 200 -5.37 12.22 4.79
N GLY A 201 -4.33 11.41 4.97
CA GLY A 201 -3.08 11.83 5.62
C GLY A 201 -2.32 12.91 4.86
N THR A 202 -2.22 12.83 3.52
CA THR A 202 -1.58 13.88 2.70
C THR A 202 -2.43 15.15 2.61
N ARG A 203 -3.70 15.07 3.00
CA ARG A 203 -4.65 16.18 3.07
C ARG A 203 -4.92 16.67 4.50
N GLY A 204 -4.12 16.23 5.48
CA GLY A 204 -4.16 16.72 6.85
C GLY A 204 -5.21 16.09 7.76
N GLN A 205 -5.92 15.06 7.29
CA GLN A 205 -6.91 14.35 8.10
C GLN A 205 -6.30 13.10 8.75
N PHE A 206 -6.00 13.17 10.04
CA PHE A 206 -5.34 12.10 10.79
C PHE A 206 -6.26 11.37 11.79
N ALA A 207 -7.53 11.79 11.91
CA ALA A 207 -8.50 11.22 12.84
C ALA A 207 -9.90 11.19 12.22
N GLY A 208 -10.81 10.43 12.86
CA GLY A 208 -12.20 10.30 12.45
C GLY A 208 -12.40 9.58 11.10
N PRO A 209 -13.66 9.41 10.68
CA PRO A 209 -14.00 8.82 9.40
C PRO A 209 -13.40 9.62 8.23
N VAL A 210 -13.20 8.98 7.08
CA VAL A 210 -12.69 9.69 5.90
C VAL A 210 -13.75 10.66 5.38
N ASP A 211 -13.41 11.94 5.40
CA ASP A 211 -14.28 13.03 4.96
C ASP A 211 -13.48 14.01 4.06
N PRO A 212 -13.69 13.98 2.73
CA PRO A 212 -13.00 14.89 1.81
C PRO A 212 -13.29 16.38 2.03
N ASP A 213 -14.38 16.74 2.69
CA ASP A 213 -14.70 18.14 2.99
C ASP A 213 -13.76 18.74 4.05
N LEU A 214 -13.14 17.90 4.88
CA LEU A 214 -12.13 18.29 5.85
C LEU A 214 -10.72 18.39 5.26
N TRP A 215 -10.53 18.06 4.00
CA TRP A 215 -9.21 17.97 3.40
C TRP A 215 -8.66 19.32 3.02
N TYR A 216 -7.39 19.51 3.35
CA TYR A 216 -6.61 20.63 2.83
C TYR A 216 -6.62 20.66 1.30
N ARG A 217 -6.94 21.81 0.73
CA ARG A 217 -6.87 22.05 -0.71
C ARG A 217 -5.55 22.74 -1.07
N PRO A 218 -4.78 22.22 -2.03
CA PRO A 218 -3.53 22.84 -2.42
C PRO A 218 -3.80 24.21 -3.05
N THR A 219 -2.86 25.14 -2.85
CA THR A 219 -2.88 26.41 -3.56
C THR A 219 -2.52 26.24 -5.04
N PRO A 220 -2.87 27.19 -5.93
CA PRO A 220 -2.47 27.13 -7.34
C PRO A 220 -0.96 26.96 -7.55
N ALA A 221 -0.13 27.58 -6.71
CA ALA A 221 1.32 27.41 -6.76
C ALA A 221 1.78 25.98 -6.43
N GLN A 222 1.11 25.33 -5.49
CA GLN A 222 1.39 23.93 -5.14
C GLN A 222 0.92 22.97 -6.24
N GLU A 223 -0.22 23.24 -6.85
CA GLU A 223 -0.71 22.48 -8.00
C GLU A 223 0.25 22.59 -9.19
N GLU A 224 0.73 23.79 -9.46
CA GLU A 224 1.73 24.02 -10.50
C GLU A 224 3.07 23.32 -10.22
N ALA A 225 3.53 23.31 -8.96
CA ALA A 225 4.72 22.58 -8.58
C ALA A 225 4.56 21.05 -8.77
N ILE A 226 3.36 20.52 -8.52
CA ILE A 226 3.01 19.12 -8.80
C ILE A 226 3.05 18.86 -10.31
N ARG A 227 2.41 19.73 -11.12
CA ARG A 227 2.35 19.64 -12.57
C ARG A 227 3.74 19.59 -13.20
N ARG A 228 4.65 20.41 -12.71
CA ARG A 228 6.04 20.48 -13.22
C ARG A 228 6.86 19.26 -12.86
N ARG A 229 6.63 18.69 -11.65
CA ARG A 229 7.45 17.60 -11.13
C ARG A 229 6.99 16.24 -11.61
N ILE A 230 5.68 16.01 -11.68
CA ILE A 230 5.10 14.72 -12.04
C ILE A 230 4.82 14.68 -13.55
N PRO A 231 5.42 13.76 -14.32
CA PRO A 231 5.22 13.68 -15.76
C PRO A 231 3.77 13.67 -16.23
N LEU A 232 2.87 12.95 -15.54
CA LEU A 232 1.44 12.96 -15.85
C LEU A 232 0.73 14.26 -15.43
N GLY A 233 1.45 15.25 -14.86
CA GLY A 233 0.96 16.60 -14.57
C GLY A 233 -0.01 16.72 -13.40
N ARG A 234 -0.19 15.68 -12.59
CA ARG A 234 -1.10 15.67 -11.45
C ARG A 234 -0.63 14.72 -10.34
N ALA A 235 -1.16 14.92 -9.14
CA ALA A 235 -1.05 13.94 -8.08
C ALA A 235 -1.79 12.63 -8.45
N GLY A 236 -1.32 11.50 -7.93
CA GLY A 236 -2.05 10.25 -7.98
C GLY A 236 -3.27 10.27 -7.07
N ILE A 237 -4.26 9.44 -7.36
CA ILE A 237 -5.34 9.10 -6.45
C ILE A 237 -5.14 7.68 -5.90
N ASP A 238 -5.65 7.43 -4.73
CA ASP A 238 -5.44 6.15 -4.03
C ASP A 238 -6.01 4.95 -4.78
N GLU A 239 -7.10 5.14 -5.55
CA GLU A 239 -7.67 4.10 -6.43
C GLU A 239 -6.68 3.58 -7.49
N GLU A 240 -5.75 4.39 -7.96
CA GLU A 240 -4.76 3.95 -8.94
C GLU A 240 -3.85 2.86 -8.33
N CYS A 241 -3.52 2.98 -7.04
CA CYS A 241 -2.83 1.94 -6.31
C CYS A 241 -3.72 0.71 -6.06
N GLY A 242 -5.01 0.92 -5.73
CA GLY A 242 -6.00 -0.14 -5.53
C GLY A 242 -6.16 -1.02 -6.77
N ARG A 243 -6.25 -0.41 -7.96
CA ARG A 243 -6.37 -1.11 -9.24
C ARG A 243 -5.13 -1.95 -9.58
N VAL A 244 -3.93 -1.43 -9.31
CA VAL A 244 -2.68 -2.19 -9.50
C VAL A 244 -2.61 -3.35 -8.50
N ALA A 245 -3.07 -3.16 -7.25
CA ALA A 245 -3.15 -4.23 -6.28
C ALA A 245 -4.11 -5.35 -6.72
N VAL A 246 -5.28 -5.02 -7.29
CA VAL A 246 -6.19 -6.01 -7.89
C VAL A 246 -5.51 -6.79 -9.01
N PHE A 247 -4.83 -6.10 -9.94
CA PHE A 247 -4.06 -6.76 -10.99
C PHE A 247 -3.05 -7.77 -10.41
N LEU A 248 -2.29 -7.37 -9.40
CA LEU A 248 -1.30 -8.24 -8.75
C LEU A 248 -1.94 -9.40 -7.96
N ALA A 249 -3.15 -9.23 -7.45
CA ALA A 249 -3.89 -10.30 -6.77
C ALA A 249 -4.48 -11.33 -7.74
N SER A 250 -4.82 -10.91 -8.94
CA SER A 250 -5.57 -11.68 -9.92
C SER A 250 -4.71 -12.63 -10.77
N GLU A 251 -5.35 -13.48 -11.57
CA GLU A 251 -4.72 -14.36 -12.54
C GLU A 251 -4.04 -13.60 -13.70
N MET A 252 -4.36 -12.32 -13.90
CA MET A 252 -3.64 -11.48 -14.86
C MET A 252 -2.14 -11.37 -14.53
N ALA A 253 -1.77 -11.51 -13.25
CA ALA A 253 -0.40 -11.48 -12.76
C ALA A 253 0.16 -12.87 -12.42
N ALA A 254 -0.42 -13.96 -12.95
CA ALA A 254 -0.06 -15.34 -12.60
C ALA A 254 1.43 -15.65 -12.79
N TYR A 255 2.11 -14.99 -13.74
CA TYR A 255 3.55 -15.18 -14.00
C TYR A 255 4.40 -13.99 -13.53
N ILE A 256 3.88 -13.17 -12.60
CA ILE A 256 4.57 -11.98 -12.07
C ILE A 256 4.81 -12.18 -10.57
N THR A 257 6.09 -12.29 -10.18
CA THR A 257 6.54 -12.34 -8.78
C THR A 257 7.89 -11.66 -8.64
N GLY A 258 8.16 -11.04 -7.48
CA GLY A 258 9.41 -10.34 -7.17
C GLY A 258 9.53 -8.95 -7.80
N THR A 259 8.47 -8.40 -8.40
CA THR A 259 8.49 -7.09 -9.04
C THR A 259 8.09 -5.96 -8.09
N ILE A 260 8.61 -4.77 -8.37
CA ILE A 260 8.19 -3.52 -7.74
C ILE A 260 7.65 -2.61 -8.84
N ILE A 261 6.36 -2.30 -8.79
CA ILE A 261 5.67 -1.48 -9.80
C ILE A 261 5.54 -0.06 -9.30
N PRO A 262 6.23 0.95 -9.91
CA PRO A 262 5.97 2.34 -9.61
C PRO A 262 4.54 2.74 -9.99
N VAL A 263 3.83 3.42 -9.06
CA VAL A 263 2.51 4.02 -9.28
C VAL A 263 2.64 5.50 -8.93
N ASP A 264 3.31 6.26 -9.81
CA ASP A 264 3.93 7.51 -9.47
C ASP A 264 3.80 8.61 -10.55
N GLY A 265 3.00 8.36 -11.57
CA GLY A 265 2.83 9.30 -12.69
C GLY A 265 4.11 9.57 -13.48
N GLY A 266 5.13 8.69 -13.38
CA GLY A 266 6.42 8.81 -14.08
C GLY A 266 7.51 9.54 -13.30
N THR A 267 7.26 9.91 -12.05
CA THR A 267 8.21 10.68 -11.22
C THR A 267 9.55 9.97 -11.05
N TRP A 268 9.54 8.66 -10.87
CA TRP A 268 10.77 7.87 -10.75
C TRP A 268 11.56 7.86 -12.07
N ALA A 269 10.86 7.74 -13.19
CA ALA A 269 11.47 7.70 -14.52
C ALA A 269 12.03 9.07 -14.95
N SER A 270 11.50 10.18 -14.41
CA SER A 270 11.92 11.53 -14.80
C SER A 270 13.38 11.85 -14.43
N GLY A 271 13.96 11.16 -13.44
CA GLY A 271 15.38 11.29 -13.09
C GLY A 271 15.83 12.71 -12.70
N GLY A 272 14.91 13.57 -12.28
CA GLY A 272 15.17 14.97 -11.94
C GLY A 272 14.79 15.99 -13.03
N TRP A 273 14.38 15.53 -14.20
CA TRP A 273 13.79 16.40 -15.22
C TRP A 273 12.47 17.00 -14.72
N VAL A 274 12.24 18.28 -14.99
CA VAL A 274 11.02 19.01 -14.64
C VAL A 274 10.52 19.80 -15.83
N ARG A 275 9.24 20.19 -15.84
CA ARG A 275 8.69 21.08 -16.88
C ARG A 275 9.03 22.53 -16.57
N ASN A 276 9.41 23.28 -17.60
CA ASN A 276 9.56 24.74 -17.55
C ASN A 276 8.22 25.46 -17.85
N ASP A 277 8.25 26.77 -17.98
CA ASP A 277 7.08 27.59 -18.28
C ASP A 277 6.52 27.39 -19.71
N HIS A 278 7.27 26.74 -20.59
CA HIS A 278 6.89 26.41 -21.97
C HIS A 278 6.48 24.96 -22.15
N ASP A 279 6.30 24.21 -21.03
CA ASP A 279 6.04 22.77 -21.01
C ASP A 279 7.18 21.88 -21.57
N ASP A 280 8.36 22.42 -21.79
CA ASP A 280 9.54 21.64 -22.17
C ASP A 280 10.16 20.94 -20.96
N TRP A 281 10.71 19.76 -21.18
CA TRP A 281 11.49 19.04 -20.17
C TRP A 281 12.89 19.60 -20.08
N VAL A 282 13.25 20.08 -18.91
CA VAL A 282 14.57 20.66 -18.62
C VAL A 282 15.11 20.07 -17.32
N LEU A 283 16.43 20.01 -17.21
CA LEU A 283 17.05 19.89 -15.89
C LEU A 283 16.95 21.26 -15.20
N PRO A 284 16.66 21.29 -13.88
CA PRO A 284 16.68 22.57 -13.16
C PRO A 284 18.00 23.28 -13.41
N PRO A 285 17.99 24.60 -13.65
CA PRO A 285 19.23 25.36 -13.82
C PRO A 285 20.11 25.11 -12.58
N GLU A 286 21.42 24.91 -12.82
CA GLU A 286 22.39 24.92 -11.74
C GLU A 286 22.15 26.17 -10.91
N ALA A 287 22.04 26.02 -9.59
CA ALA A 287 21.93 27.18 -8.72
C ALA A 287 23.10 28.09 -9.06
N SER A 288 22.78 29.22 -9.66
CA SER A 288 23.80 30.26 -9.93
C SER A 288 24.50 30.54 -8.62
N ALA A 289 25.79 30.25 -8.62
CA ALA A 289 26.69 30.42 -7.49
C ALA A 289 26.67 31.85 -6.93
#